data_d12d8851f373946e51c9c839d97a2de7
#
_entry.id   d12d8851f373946e51c9c839d97a2de7
#
_cell.length_a   1.000
_cell.length_b   1.000
_cell.length_c   1.000
_cell.angle_alpha   90.00
_cell.angle_beta   90.00
_cell.angle_gamma   90.00
#
_symmetry.space_group_name_H-M   'P 1'
#
loop_
_entity.id
_entity.type
_entity.pdbx_description
1 polymer ?
#
loop_
_entity_poly.entity_id
_entity_poly.type
_entity_poly.pdbx_seq_one_letter_code
_entity_poly.pdbx_strand_id
1 'polypeptide(L)'
;MLRYIKPDENCLNIWTYWENLSDEKMPAYIRLCFEALQRKTPNAVVHLVTPENIMEYLPDLIPGLDGIRLKDNKKSSIPQKVDYIRIKLLHDYGGLWLDIDSILLRDITEMITSLLHQFSFIGMQKKGKN
;
A
#
# COMPACT_ATOMS: atom_id res chain seq x y z
N MET A 1 9.17 -6.84 -14.07
CA MET A 1 9.65 -7.09 -12.70
C MET A 1 9.52 -5.81 -11.88
N LEU A 2 8.83 -5.91 -10.78
CA LEU A 2 8.60 -4.77 -9.90
C LEU A 2 9.82 -4.59 -9.00
N ARG A 3 10.47 -3.44 -9.12
CA ARG A 3 11.70 -3.16 -8.40
C ARG A 3 11.42 -2.38 -7.12
N TYR A 4 12.29 -2.57 -6.15
CA TYR A 4 12.37 -1.67 -5.01
C TYR A 4 12.68 -0.24 -5.49
N ILE A 5 11.90 0.70 -4.98
CA ILE A 5 12.13 2.13 -5.17
C ILE A 5 12.36 2.72 -3.79
N LYS A 6 13.49 3.40 -3.59
CA LYS A 6 13.77 4.04 -2.30
C LYS A 6 12.71 5.10 -1.99
N PRO A 7 12.11 5.08 -0.79
CA PRO A 7 11.20 6.14 -0.39
C PRO A 7 11.91 7.51 -0.40
N ASP A 8 11.21 8.53 -0.87
CA ASP A 8 11.74 9.89 -0.98
C ASP A 8 11.07 10.77 0.08
N GLU A 9 11.84 11.29 1.02
CA GLU A 9 11.36 12.15 2.10
C GLU A 9 10.81 13.50 1.58
N ASN A 10 11.21 13.91 0.39
CA ASN A 10 10.80 15.20 -0.22
C ASN A 10 9.55 15.09 -1.10
N CYS A 11 9.03 13.90 -1.29
CA CYS A 11 7.86 13.62 -2.12
C CYS A 11 6.81 12.84 -1.33
N LEU A 12 5.56 12.89 -1.79
CA LEU A 12 4.54 12.00 -1.28
C LEU A 12 4.86 10.57 -1.73
N ASN A 13 4.98 9.67 -0.76
CA ASN A 13 5.10 8.23 -1.02
C ASN A 13 3.70 7.63 -0.98
N ILE A 14 3.29 6.99 -2.06
CA ILE A 14 2.02 6.28 -2.16
C ILE A 14 2.31 4.79 -2.12
N TRP A 15 1.68 4.08 -1.22
CA TRP A 15 1.89 2.66 -0.97
C TRP A 15 0.70 1.86 -1.43
N THR A 16 0.95 0.77 -2.14
CA THR A 16 -0.04 -0.24 -2.45
C THR A 16 0.60 -1.62 -2.40
N TYR A 17 -0.20 -2.66 -2.30
CA TYR A 17 0.30 -4.03 -2.14
C TYR A 17 -0.46 -4.98 -3.04
N TRP A 18 0.27 -5.94 -3.60
CA TRP A 18 -0.30 -7.05 -4.34
C TRP A 18 0.46 -8.35 -4.07
N GLU A 19 -0.27 -9.42 -3.97
CA GLU A 19 0.25 -10.77 -3.81
C GLU A 19 -0.56 -11.71 -4.71
N ASN A 20 0.14 -12.43 -5.58
CA ASN A 20 -0.51 -13.43 -6.43
C ASN A 20 -0.89 -14.66 -5.61
N LEU A 21 -2.05 -15.22 -5.92
CA LEU A 21 -2.48 -16.50 -5.37
C LEU A 21 -1.78 -17.62 -6.15
N SER A 22 -1.01 -18.47 -5.46
CA SER A 22 -0.25 -19.57 -6.08
C SER A 22 0.67 -19.06 -7.20
N ASP A 23 0.73 -19.78 -8.31
CA ASP A 23 1.55 -19.45 -9.48
C ASP A 23 0.82 -18.54 -10.50
N GLU A 24 -0.31 -17.97 -10.11
CA GLU A 24 -1.07 -17.07 -10.97
C GLU A 24 -0.32 -15.75 -11.20
N LYS A 25 -0.49 -15.19 -12.38
CA LYS A 25 0.03 -13.86 -12.72
C LYS A 25 -0.92 -12.77 -12.21
N MET A 26 -0.36 -11.58 -12.02
CA MET A 26 -1.18 -10.41 -11.71
C MET A 26 -2.28 -10.23 -12.78
N PRO A 27 -3.56 -10.12 -12.37
CA PRO A 27 -4.64 -9.87 -13.31
C PRO A 27 -4.43 -8.57 -14.11
N ALA A 28 -4.84 -8.56 -15.36
CA ALA A 28 -4.67 -7.41 -16.24
C ALA A 28 -5.33 -6.14 -15.70
N TYR A 29 -6.50 -6.27 -15.07
CA TYR A 29 -7.20 -5.10 -14.52
C TYR A 29 -6.45 -4.47 -13.33
N ILE A 30 -5.75 -5.28 -12.53
CA ILE A 30 -4.92 -4.78 -11.42
C ILE A 30 -3.71 -4.01 -11.97
N ARG A 31 -3.07 -4.54 -13.00
CA ARG A 31 -1.97 -3.83 -13.69
C ARG A 31 -2.45 -2.50 -14.24
N LEU A 32 -3.63 -2.50 -14.85
CA LEU A 32 -4.22 -1.27 -15.41
C LEU A 32 -4.48 -0.24 -14.31
N CYS A 33 -5.03 -0.65 -13.17
CA CYS A 33 -5.24 0.24 -12.03
C CYS A 33 -3.93 0.83 -11.52
N PHE A 34 -2.89 0.02 -11.41
CA PHE A 34 -1.57 0.47 -10.97
C PHE A 34 -0.94 1.47 -11.95
N GLU A 35 -0.98 1.18 -13.25
CA GLU A 35 -0.48 2.10 -14.28
C GLU A 35 -1.25 3.42 -14.29
N ALA A 36 -2.56 3.35 -14.12
CA ALA A 36 -3.40 4.54 -14.03
C ALA A 36 -3.04 5.39 -12.80
N LEU A 37 -2.78 4.75 -11.65
CA LEU A 37 -2.34 5.43 -10.43
C LEU A 37 -1.04 6.19 -10.67
N GLN A 38 -0.05 5.56 -11.28
CA GLN A 38 1.23 6.20 -11.59
C GLN A 38 1.07 7.40 -12.53
N ARG A 39 0.23 7.29 -13.54
CA ARG A 39 -0.03 8.38 -14.50
C ARG A 39 -0.76 9.55 -13.86
N LYS A 40 -1.65 9.29 -12.91
CA LYS A 40 -2.43 10.33 -12.21
C LYS A 40 -1.63 11.07 -11.15
N THR A 41 -0.52 10.52 -10.69
CA THR A 41 0.28 11.09 -9.60
C THR A 41 1.75 11.27 -10.02
N PRO A 42 2.03 12.09 -11.08
CA PRO A 42 3.39 12.19 -11.64
C PRO A 42 4.41 12.80 -10.66
N ASN A 43 3.97 13.57 -9.67
CA ASN A 43 4.83 14.20 -8.67
C ASN A 43 4.91 13.44 -7.35
N ALA A 44 4.32 12.24 -7.27
CA ALA A 44 4.44 11.33 -6.14
C ALA A 44 5.31 10.14 -6.51
N VAL A 45 5.82 9.45 -5.50
CA VAL A 45 6.51 8.17 -5.69
C VAL A 45 5.55 7.05 -5.33
N VAL A 46 5.21 6.22 -6.30
CA VAL A 46 4.27 5.11 -6.11
C VAL A 46 5.06 3.82 -5.91
N HIS A 47 4.80 3.15 -4.78
CA HIS A 47 5.45 1.90 -4.43
C HIS A 47 4.46 0.75 -4.54
N LEU A 48 4.75 -0.21 -5.39
CA LEU A 48 4.04 -1.48 -5.38
C LEU A 48 4.84 -2.49 -4.56
N VAL A 49 4.35 -2.76 -3.36
CA VAL A 49 4.95 -3.71 -2.45
C VAL A 49 4.38 -5.11 -2.73
N THR A 50 5.28 -6.07 -2.85
CA THR A 50 4.96 -7.47 -3.14
C THR A 50 5.76 -8.37 -2.18
N PRO A 51 5.44 -9.67 -2.09
CA PRO A 51 6.27 -10.59 -1.30
C PRO A 51 7.75 -10.61 -1.71
N GLU A 52 8.07 -10.26 -2.96
CA GLU A 52 9.44 -10.28 -3.46
C GLU A 52 10.28 -9.09 -3.01
N ASN A 53 9.66 -7.92 -2.78
CA ASN A 53 10.39 -6.70 -2.41
C ASN A 53 10.10 -6.20 -0.99
N ILE A 54 9.18 -6.82 -0.28
CA ILE A 54 8.71 -6.33 1.02
C ILE A 54 9.85 -6.22 2.05
N MET A 55 10.81 -7.14 2.03
CA MET A 55 11.91 -7.13 3.00
C MET A 55 12.89 -5.98 2.77
N GLU A 56 12.92 -5.40 1.58
CA GLU A 56 13.71 -4.20 1.31
C GLU A 56 13.07 -2.95 1.92
N TYR A 57 11.75 -2.91 1.97
CA TYR A 57 11.01 -1.82 2.64
C TYR A 57 10.91 -2.02 4.15
N LEU A 58 10.68 -3.24 4.59
CA LEU A 58 10.44 -3.59 5.99
C LEU A 58 11.38 -4.72 6.43
N PRO A 59 12.69 -4.41 6.64
CA PRO A 59 13.66 -5.44 7.05
C PRO A 59 13.35 -6.04 8.43
N ASP A 60 12.62 -5.30 9.27
CA ASP A 60 12.22 -5.75 10.60
C ASP A 60 10.85 -6.43 10.63
N LEU A 61 10.32 -6.78 9.45
CA LEU A 61 9.05 -7.48 9.38
C LEU A 61 9.13 -8.81 10.14
N ILE A 62 8.05 -9.13 10.87
CA ILE A 62 8.01 -10.34 11.69
C ILE A 62 8.28 -11.56 10.80
N PRO A 63 9.33 -12.37 11.09
CA PRO A 63 9.57 -13.60 10.35
C PRO A 63 8.37 -14.53 10.44
N GLY A 64 7.97 -15.10 9.31
CA GLY A 64 6.84 -16.00 9.26
C GLY A 64 5.49 -15.32 9.41
N LEU A 65 5.35 -14.09 8.89
CA LEU A 65 4.08 -13.37 8.91
C LEU A 65 2.90 -14.21 8.40
N ASP A 66 3.15 -15.08 7.41
CA ASP A 66 2.16 -16.05 6.92
C ASP A 66 1.76 -17.09 7.95
N GLY A 67 2.60 -17.30 8.97
CA GLY A 67 2.34 -18.22 10.07
C GLY A 67 1.65 -17.59 11.28
N ILE A 68 1.37 -16.30 11.26
CA ILE A 68 0.65 -15.66 12.37
C ILE A 68 -0.74 -16.28 12.47
N ARG A 69 -1.04 -16.77 13.66
CA ARG A 69 -2.34 -17.40 13.95
C ARG A 69 -3.22 -16.43 14.72
N LEU A 70 -4.49 -16.43 14.37
CA LEU A 70 -5.52 -15.70 15.10
C LEU A 70 -5.81 -16.37 16.44
N LYS A 71 -6.60 -15.71 17.30
CA LYS A 71 -7.03 -16.24 18.61
C LYS A 71 -7.70 -17.61 18.52
N ASP A 72 -8.35 -17.90 17.40
CA ASP A 72 -9.00 -19.19 17.13
C ASP A 72 -8.07 -20.21 16.48
N ASN A 73 -6.76 -19.96 16.49
CA ASN A 73 -5.71 -20.83 15.95
C ASN A 73 -5.75 -21.00 14.41
N LYS A 74 -6.43 -20.11 13.70
CA LYS A 74 -6.43 -20.06 12.23
C LYS A 74 -5.24 -19.26 11.72
N LYS A 75 -4.72 -19.65 10.55
CA LYS A 75 -3.72 -18.83 9.86
C LYS A 75 -4.31 -17.47 9.48
N SER A 76 -3.51 -16.43 9.58
CA SER A 76 -3.92 -15.11 9.10
C SER A 76 -4.24 -15.17 7.61
N SER A 77 -5.32 -14.50 7.21
CA SER A 77 -5.67 -14.33 5.81
C SER A 77 -4.76 -13.29 5.15
N ILE A 78 -4.72 -13.29 3.80
CA ILE A 78 -4.01 -12.25 3.04
C ILE A 78 -4.49 -10.84 3.44
N PRO A 79 -5.81 -10.54 3.54
CA PRO A 79 -6.26 -9.23 4.00
C PRO A 79 -5.72 -8.81 5.36
N GLN A 80 -5.61 -9.72 6.32
CA GLN A 80 -5.06 -9.42 7.65
C GLN A 80 -3.56 -9.12 7.59
N LYS A 81 -2.83 -9.87 6.78
CA LYS A 81 -1.42 -9.62 6.51
C LYS A 81 -1.22 -8.24 5.87
N VAL A 82 -2.04 -7.89 4.90
CA VAL A 82 -2.00 -6.58 4.23
C VAL A 82 -2.30 -5.45 5.20
N ASP A 83 -3.25 -5.63 6.12
CA ASP A 83 -3.54 -4.64 7.16
C ASP A 83 -2.32 -4.36 8.04
N TYR A 84 -1.59 -5.39 8.43
CA TYR A 84 -0.35 -5.25 9.20
C TYR A 84 0.73 -4.50 8.38
N ILE A 85 0.93 -4.89 7.13
CA ILE A 85 1.90 -4.27 6.22
C ILE A 85 1.58 -2.79 6.01
N ARG A 86 0.33 -2.45 5.79
CA ARG A 86 -0.15 -1.07 5.65
C ARG A 86 0.24 -0.23 6.86
N ILE A 87 -0.10 -0.70 8.05
CA ILE A 87 0.19 0.03 9.29
C ILE A 87 1.70 0.21 9.45
N LYS A 88 2.48 -0.83 9.19
CA LYS A 88 3.93 -0.79 9.32
C LYS A 88 4.58 0.18 8.35
N LEU A 89 4.17 0.16 7.08
CA LEU A 89 4.68 1.09 6.06
C LEU A 89 4.36 2.54 6.41
N LEU A 90 3.12 2.82 6.79
CA LEU A 90 2.72 4.18 7.16
C LEU A 90 3.40 4.66 8.43
N HIS A 91 3.64 3.76 9.39
CA HIS A 91 4.38 4.10 10.61
C HIS A 91 5.84 4.42 10.30
N ASP A 92 6.51 3.59 9.52
CA ASP A 92 7.95 3.71 9.28
C ASP A 92 8.30 4.81 8.28
N TYR A 93 7.44 5.04 7.28
CA TYR A 93 7.72 5.98 6.17
C TYR A 93 6.71 7.11 6.04
N GLY A 94 5.52 6.98 6.59
CA GLY A 94 4.44 7.91 6.32
C GLY A 94 3.90 7.80 4.90
N GLY A 95 3.18 8.80 4.46
CA GLY A 95 2.62 8.86 3.12
C GLY A 95 1.16 8.46 3.05
N LEU A 96 0.77 7.93 1.91
CA LEU A 96 -0.62 7.56 1.62
C LEU A 96 -0.71 6.09 1.25
N TRP A 97 -1.66 5.38 1.83
CA TRP A 97 -2.03 4.04 1.39
C TRP A 97 -3.25 4.09 0.48
N LEU A 98 -3.15 3.41 -0.66
CA LEU A 98 -4.28 3.16 -1.55
C LEU A 98 -4.34 1.68 -1.89
N ASP A 99 -5.53 1.09 -1.85
CA ASP A 99 -5.71 -0.26 -2.34
C ASP A 99 -5.45 -0.31 -3.85
N ILE A 100 -4.80 -1.36 -4.33
CA ILE A 100 -4.32 -1.46 -5.71
C ILE A 100 -5.45 -1.42 -6.75
N ASP A 101 -6.67 -1.78 -6.36
CA ASP A 101 -7.86 -1.72 -7.20
C ASP A 101 -8.54 -0.34 -7.15
N SER A 102 -7.93 0.64 -6.50
CA SER A 102 -8.43 2.02 -6.47
C SER A 102 -8.17 2.72 -7.80
N ILE A 103 -9.13 3.51 -8.23
CA ILE A 103 -9.03 4.34 -9.43
C ILE A 103 -9.12 5.80 -9.03
N LEU A 104 -8.04 6.57 -9.28
CA LEU A 104 -8.04 8.00 -9.06
C LEU A 104 -8.65 8.71 -10.28
N LEU A 105 -9.59 9.61 -10.02
CA LEU A 105 -10.19 10.43 -11.06
C LEU A 105 -9.40 11.72 -11.30
N ARG A 106 -8.55 12.10 -10.35
CA ARG A 106 -7.70 13.28 -10.42
C ARG A 106 -6.44 13.08 -9.58
N ASP A 107 -5.45 13.94 -9.79
CA ASP A 107 -4.25 13.98 -8.95
C ASP A 107 -4.61 14.56 -7.56
N ILE A 108 -4.33 13.77 -6.52
CA ILE A 108 -4.58 14.15 -5.12
C ILE A 108 -3.30 14.51 -4.37
N THR A 109 -2.16 14.53 -5.03
CA THR A 109 -0.84 14.70 -4.39
C THR A 109 -0.75 15.96 -3.56
N GLU A 110 -1.13 17.13 -4.12
CA GLU A 110 -1.09 18.40 -3.41
C GLU A 110 -2.04 18.43 -2.22
N MET A 111 -3.26 17.93 -2.40
CA MET A 111 -4.26 17.89 -1.34
C MET A 111 -3.78 17.06 -0.17
N ILE A 112 -3.26 15.85 -0.42
CA ILE A 112 -2.77 14.96 0.64
C ILE A 112 -1.52 15.54 1.30
N THR A 113 -0.58 16.07 0.54
CA THR A 113 0.62 16.72 1.06
C THR A 113 0.26 17.87 2.01
N SER A 114 -0.66 18.73 1.60
CA SER A 114 -1.15 19.84 2.41
C SER A 114 -1.80 19.37 3.71
N LEU A 115 -2.64 18.32 3.65
CA LEU A 115 -3.29 17.76 4.83
C LEU A 115 -2.28 17.12 5.78
N LEU A 116 -1.26 16.45 5.27
CA LEU A 116 -0.22 15.83 6.09
C LEU A 116 0.68 16.85 6.79
N HIS A 117 0.78 18.08 6.29
CA HIS A 117 1.45 19.19 7.01
C HIS A 117 0.63 19.70 8.20
N GLN A 118 -0.69 19.53 8.17
CA GLN A 118 -1.60 20.01 9.22
C GLN A 118 -1.95 18.92 10.22
N PHE A 119 -2.01 17.66 9.80
CA PHE A 119 -2.47 16.53 10.59
C PHE A 119 -1.46 15.39 10.54
N SER A 120 -1.21 14.77 11.69
CA SER A 120 -0.33 13.60 11.78
C SER A 120 -1.00 12.32 11.22
N PHE A 121 -2.32 12.30 11.14
CA PHE A 121 -3.09 11.17 10.61
C PHE A 121 -4.34 11.66 9.90
N ILE A 122 -4.62 11.04 8.75
CA ILE A 122 -5.81 11.31 7.96
C ILE A 122 -6.43 9.96 7.57
N GLY A 123 -7.71 9.82 7.81
CA GLY A 123 -8.47 8.67 7.37
C GLY A 123 -9.66 9.08 6.53
N MET A 124 -10.06 8.22 5.59
CA MET A 124 -11.29 8.41 4.83
C MET A 124 -12.36 7.49 5.39
N GLN A 125 -13.44 8.08 5.84
CA GLN A 125 -14.59 7.31 6.32
C GLN A 125 -15.61 7.15 5.21
N LYS A 126 -16.00 5.93 4.95
CA LYS A 126 -17.12 5.65 4.04
C LYS A 126 -18.40 6.13 4.72
N LYS A 127 -19.14 7.03 4.04
CA LYS A 127 -20.48 7.40 4.53
C LYS A 127 -21.33 6.12 4.63
N GLY A 128 -21.81 5.85 5.82
CA GLY A 128 -22.78 4.78 6.02
C GLY A 128 -24.00 5.02 5.13
N LYS A 129 -24.57 3.98 4.60
CA LYS A 129 -25.90 4.07 3.98
C LYS A 129 -26.88 4.31 5.12
N ASN A 130 -27.45 5.48 5.15
CA ASN A 130 -28.62 5.74 6.00
C ASN A 130 -29.83 5.04 5.41
#